data_bf7fadecf6dbe959460d6d84d1b4c7bd
#
_entry.id   bf7fadecf6dbe959460d6d84d1b4c7bd
#
_cell.length_a   1.000
_cell.length_b   1.000
_cell.length_c   1.000
_cell.angle_alpha   90.00
_cell.angle_beta   90.00
_cell.angle_gamma   90.00
#
_symmetry.space_group_name_H-M   'P 1'
#
loop_
_entity.id
_entity.type
_entity.pdbx_description
1 polymer ?
#
loop_
_entity_poly.entity_id
_entity_poly.type
_entity_poly.pdbx_seq_one_letter_code
_entity_poly.pdbx_strand_id
1 'polypeptide(L)'
;MEWTLVKQWMAQGKLPALQRIAEQGTLAELQSFADAVPDAVWTTFAYGVNPAKLEKYFYIQYDHKLGRLRYAHDHEIRARQFWQYLSDAGARVVVADVPHVPHHTVSNGCLVMNWGAHDNKHDLMVHPPSLLQEVGRRFGRHPVEDCERYNHTLRSKLRLRQDILEGVRRHGEMFRWLMQSQPWDMFLCCFSEAHSSGHHFWADMDPAHPDHRPGDPFGFEDTVEQTYRAIDREIGQMAEQAGEQTRILVFAPHGMGALSHASWNLNEMLDLWGFAGPASQAAPARERKGRINPWRILKMVFPARWQYAIKERLPQALQDRLLILWYAGRSRFDGRRAFAVPNNEVVGAIRISVEGRDRGGLVASGEEYRRLRDLIRDALLELTDPVTRRPVVRKVSFLQERFQGPFAAQLPDITVFWDSSFCWRSVHSPRFGVLHLTPQDARSGSHTASSFLLARGAGIASGARLEDATPLDLVASVLDAAGVAVPEHFDGRALPLLGSQAKSPEPNPIPHQQEGLHPRGQQSRTVA
;
A
#
# COMPACT_ATOMS: atom_id res chain seq x y z
N MET A 1 0.25 1.70 9.35
CA MET A 1 0.58 2.38 10.64
C MET A 1 2.08 2.58 10.73
N GLU A 2 2.55 3.73 11.23
CA GLU A 2 3.99 4.01 11.43
C GLU A 2 4.46 3.44 12.76
N TRP A 3 5.51 2.60 12.73
CA TRP A 3 5.96 1.87 13.91
C TRP A 3 6.49 2.77 15.02
N THR A 4 7.16 3.86 14.69
CA THR A 4 7.66 4.83 15.69
C THR A 4 6.51 5.47 16.47
N LEU A 5 5.42 5.83 15.80
CA LEU A 5 4.21 6.35 16.44
C LEU A 5 3.49 5.28 17.26
N VAL A 6 3.42 4.05 16.74
CA VAL A 6 2.82 2.92 17.49
C VAL A 6 3.57 2.68 18.79
N LYS A 7 4.92 2.60 18.76
CA LYS A 7 5.75 2.45 19.97
C LYS A 7 5.51 3.60 20.97
N GLN A 8 5.52 4.84 20.47
CA GLN A 8 5.30 6.02 21.30
C GLN A 8 3.92 6.00 21.96
N TRP A 9 2.87 5.72 21.21
CA TRP A 9 1.50 5.76 21.73
C TRP A 9 1.15 4.53 22.59
N MET A 10 1.76 3.37 22.37
CA MET A 10 1.72 2.26 23.33
C MET A 10 2.33 2.69 24.68
N ALA A 11 3.55 3.27 24.66
CA ALA A 11 4.21 3.74 25.89
C ALA A 11 3.42 4.83 26.63
N GLN A 12 2.59 5.58 25.94
CA GLN A 12 1.67 6.58 26.52
C GLN A 12 0.33 5.99 26.96
N GLY A 13 0.10 4.67 26.83
CA GLY A 13 -1.16 4.01 27.15
C GLY A 13 -2.31 4.34 26.19
N LYS A 14 -2.03 4.92 25.02
CA LYS A 14 -3.05 5.32 24.04
C LYS A 14 -3.50 4.18 23.13
N LEU A 15 -2.71 3.11 23.01
CA LEU A 15 -2.97 1.92 22.21
C LEU A 15 -2.92 0.65 23.10
N PRO A 16 -3.88 0.47 24.02
CA PRO A 16 -3.84 -0.58 25.03
C PRO A 16 -3.99 -1.99 24.47
N ALA A 17 -4.69 -2.18 23.34
CA ALA A 17 -4.84 -3.49 22.71
C ALA A 17 -3.53 -3.95 22.06
N LEU A 18 -2.88 -3.08 21.26
CA LEU A 18 -1.58 -3.36 20.68
C LEU A 18 -0.50 -3.55 21.74
N GLN A 19 -0.52 -2.74 22.81
CA GLN A 19 0.40 -2.89 23.94
C GLN A 19 0.23 -4.27 24.60
N ARG A 20 -1.00 -4.71 24.88
CA ARG A 20 -1.27 -6.04 25.44
C ARG A 20 -0.77 -7.15 24.54
N ILE A 21 -0.99 -7.06 23.22
CA ILE A 21 -0.51 -8.04 22.25
C ILE A 21 1.03 -8.10 22.27
N ALA A 22 1.70 -6.94 22.31
CA ALA A 22 3.16 -6.86 22.37
C ALA A 22 3.74 -7.43 23.66
N GLU A 23 3.14 -7.13 24.82
CA GLU A 23 3.60 -7.60 26.14
C GLU A 23 3.38 -9.11 26.33
N GLN A 24 2.29 -9.64 25.79
CA GLN A 24 1.92 -11.05 25.93
C GLN A 24 2.45 -11.95 24.80
N GLY A 25 3.19 -11.40 23.86
CA GLY A 25 3.58 -12.10 22.65
C GLY A 25 4.97 -11.77 22.14
N THR A 26 5.16 -11.96 20.86
CA THR A 26 6.42 -11.72 20.14
C THR A 26 6.29 -10.48 19.28
N LEU A 27 7.38 -9.70 19.21
CA LEU A 27 7.51 -8.50 18.39
C LEU A 27 8.60 -8.69 17.33
N ALA A 28 8.38 -8.15 16.13
CA ALA A 28 9.39 -8.02 15.09
C ALA A 28 9.32 -6.66 14.40
N GLU A 29 10.47 -6.11 14.05
CA GLU A 29 10.58 -5.09 13.01
C GLU A 29 10.84 -5.81 11.70
N LEU A 30 9.91 -5.66 10.72
CA LEU A 30 9.98 -6.42 9.48
C LEU A 30 10.78 -5.65 8.42
N GLN A 31 11.56 -6.38 7.64
CA GLN A 31 12.24 -5.84 6.46
C GLN A 31 11.25 -5.74 5.30
N SER A 32 10.78 -4.55 5.01
CA SER A 32 9.80 -4.28 3.97
C SER A 32 10.43 -3.98 2.61
N PHE A 33 9.72 -4.31 1.53
CA PHE A 33 10.06 -3.88 0.18
C PHE A 33 9.58 -2.45 -0.13
N ALA A 34 8.96 -1.77 0.82
CA ALA A 34 8.49 -0.39 0.66
C ALA A 34 9.62 0.62 0.43
N ASP A 35 10.87 0.26 0.72
CA ASP A 35 12.07 1.04 0.38
C ASP A 35 12.45 0.96 -1.12
N ALA A 36 11.75 0.15 -1.90
CA ALA A 36 12.01 -0.06 -3.31
C ALA A 36 10.74 -0.02 -4.17
N VAL A 37 9.69 -0.73 -3.78
CA VAL A 37 8.43 -0.87 -4.53
C VAL A 37 7.22 -0.81 -3.58
N PRO A 38 6.91 0.37 -3.01
CA PRO A 38 5.89 0.51 -1.96
C PRO A 38 4.51 -0.04 -2.35
N ASP A 39 4.08 0.17 -3.59
CA ASP A 39 2.77 -0.28 -4.07
C ASP A 39 2.69 -1.80 -4.24
N ALA A 40 3.83 -2.50 -4.34
CA ALA A 40 3.86 -3.95 -4.48
C ALA A 40 3.87 -4.69 -3.13
N VAL A 41 3.94 -4.03 -1.98
CA VAL A 41 4.10 -4.71 -0.68
C VAL A 41 2.91 -5.60 -0.33
N TRP A 42 1.69 -5.18 -0.62
CA TRP A 42 0.49 -6.00 -0.41
C TRP A 42 0.39 -7.12 -1.43
N THR A 43 0.74 -6.84 -2.68
CA THR A 43 0.75 -7.86 -3.73
C THR A 43 1.80 -8.93 -3.43
N THR A 44 3.04 -8.54 -3.08
CA THR A 44 4.09 -9.50 -2.70
C THR A 44 3.70 -10.32 -1.49
N PHE A 45 3.09 -9.71 -0.48
CA PHE A 45 2.54 -10.41 0.68
C PHE A 45 1.48 -11.44 0.26
N ALA A 46 0.47 -11.05 -0.51
CA ALA A 46 -0.62 -11.94 -0.90
C ALA A 46 -0.15 -13.17 -1.69
N TYR A 47 0.91 -13.04 -2.47
CA TYR A 47 1.45 -14.11 -3.31
C TYR A 47 2.67 -14.83 -2.71
N GLY A 48 3.21 -14.35 -1.59
CA GLY A 48 4.38 -14.96 -0.93
C GLY A 48 5.68 -14.85 -1.71
N VAL A 49 5.78 -13.91 -2.68
CA VAL A 49 6.91 -13.81 -3.62
C VAL A 49 7.45 -12.39 -3.75
N ASN A 50 8.71 -12.26 -4.15
CA ASN A 50 9.34 -10.97 -4.39
C ASN A 50 8.82 -10.29 -5.69
N PRO A 51 9.01 -8.96 -5.86
CA PRO A 51 8.44 -8.21 -6.98
C PRO A 51 8.88 -8.69 -8.37
N ALA A 52 10.06 -9.31 -8.51
CA ALA A 52 10.54 -9.82 -9.81
C ALA A 52 9.84 -11.10 -10.27
N LYS A 53 9.01 -11.71 -9.40
CA LYS A 53 8.16 -12.86 -9.73
C LYS A 53 6.72 -12.48 -10.06
N LEU A 54 6.40 -11.18 -10.04
CA LEU A 54 5.08 -10.63 -10.35
C LEU A 54 5.11 -9.77 -11.61
N GLU A 55 4.04 -9.81 -12.39
CA GLU A 55 3.85 -9.02 -13.60
C GLU A 55 3.67 -7.51 -13.32
N LYS A 56 3.47 -7.16 -12.05
CA LYS A 56 3.14 -5.82 -11.62
C LYS A 56 3.94 -5.40 -10.39
N TYR A 57 4.65 -4.24 -10.48
CA TYR A 57 5.27 -3.57 -9.33
C TYR A 57 4.61 -2.21 -9.00
N PHE A 58 3.93 -1.60 -10.00
CA PHE A 58 3.19 -0.36 -9.89
C PHE A 58 2.05 -0.35 -10.93
N TYR A 59 0.97 0.39 -10.72
CA TYR A 59 -0.17 0.37 -11.63
C TYR A 59 0.12 1.04 -12.99
N ILE A 60 1.06 1.98 -13.07
CA ILE A 60 1.59 2.51 -14.33
C ILE A 60 3.05 2.11 -14.47
N GLN A 61 3.35 1.23 -15.39
CA GLN A 61 4.69 0.70 -15.62
C GLN A 61 5.24 1.09 -16.98
N TYR A 62 6.57 1.21 -17.05
CA TYR A 62 7.25 1.30 -18.33
C TYR A 62 7.40 -0.09 -18.94
N ASP A 63 6.80 -0.28 -20.11
CA ASP A 63 6.98 -1.47 -20.92
C ASP A 63 8.26 -1.33 -21.76
N HIS A 64 9.31 -2.00 -21.36
CA HIS A 64 10.62 -1.91 -21.99
C HIS A 64 10.65 -2.46 -23.41
N LYS A 65 9.78 -3.42 -23.75
CA LYS A 65 9.67 -4.00 -25.11
C LYS A 65 8.94 -3.05 -26.07
N LEU A 66 7.94 -2.32 -25.56
CA LEU A 66 7.16 -1.36 -26.34
C LEU A 66 7.73 0.05 -26.30
N GLY A 67 8.61 0.36 -25.34
CA GLY A 67 9.19 1.70 -25.14
C GLY A 67 8.16 2.75 -24.70
N ARG A 68 7.13 2.35 -23.93
CA ARG A 68 6.06 3.25 -23.52
C ARG A 68 5.48 2.85 -22.16
N LEU A 69 4.74 3.78 -21.55
CA LEU A 69 3.95 3.45 -20.35
C LEU A 69 2.74 2.59 -20.71
N ARG A 70 2.39 1.69 -19.80
CA ARG A 70 1.15 0.92 -19.81
C ARG A 70 0.49 0.93 -18.44
N TYR A 71 -0.82 0.74 -18.41
CA TYR A 71 -1.53 0.36 -17.19
C TYR A 71 -1.31 -1.15 -16.94
N ALA A 72 -0.91 -1.49 -15.72
CA ALA A 72 -0.76 -2.87 -15.28
C ALA A 72 -1.95 -3.23 -14.38
N HIS A 73 -2.83 -4.06 -14.88
CA HIS A 73 -4.03 -4.48 -14.16
C HIS A 73 -3.71 -5.61 -13.16
N ASP A 74 -4.45 -5.64 -12.04
CA ASP A 74 -4.28 -6.71 -11.04
C ASP A 74 -4.60 -8.09 -11.60
N HIS A 75 -5.56 -8.20 -12.53
CA HIS A 75 -5.92 -9.46 -13.17
C HIS A 75 -4.83 -10.03 -14.12
N GLU A 76 -3.79 -9.25 -14.44
CA GLU A 76 -2.64 -9.75 -15.20
C GLU A 76 -1.75 -10.68 -14.35
N ILE A 77 -1.83 -10.56 -13.01
CA ILE A 77 -1.08 -11.41 -12.10
C ILE A 77 -1.68 -12.82 -12.12
N ARG A 78 -0.88 -13.78 -12.57
CA ARG A 78 -1.32 -15.18 -12.74
C ARG A 78 -0.98 -16.07 -11.56
N ALA A 79 -0.18 -15.60 -10.62
CA ALA A 79 0.16 -16.34 -9.42
C ALA A 79 -1.10 -16.58 -8.55
N ARG A 80 -1.00 -17.53 -7.63
CA ARG A 80 -2.07 -17.85 -6.66
C ARG A 80 -1.76 -17.19 -5.33
N GLN A 81 -2.78 -16.63 -4.70
CA GLN A 81 -2.71 -16.04 -3.36
C GLN A 81 -2.55 -17.13 -2.29
N PHE A 82 -1.80 -16.87 -1.23
CA PHE A 82 -1.48 -17.89 -0.23
C PHE A 82 -2.72 -18.51 0.45
N TRP A 83 -3.76 -17.73 0.64
CA TRP A 83 -5.02 -18.23 1.23
C TRP A 83 -5.79 -19.20 0.32
N GLN A 84 -5.53 -19.20 -0.99
CA GLN A 84 -6.08 -20.23 -1.88
C GLN A 84 -5.45 -21.61 -1.64
N TYR A 85 -4.16 -21.66 -1.27
CA TYR A 85 -3.51 -22.92 -0.87
C TYR A 85 -4.10 -23.46 0.43
N LEU A 86 -4.37 -22.60 1.42
CA LEU A 86 -5.07 -22.96 2.65
C LEU A 86 -6.47 -23.51 2.36
N SER A 87 -7.23 -22.77 1.55
CA SER A 87 -8.60 -23.13 1.18
C SER A 87 -8.67 -24.47 0.46
N ASP A 88 -7.75 -24.74 -0.48
CA ASP A 88 -7.68 -26.01 -1.21
C ASP A 88 -7.24 -27.19 -0.30
N ALA A 89 -6.49 -26.89 0.75
CA ALA A 89 -6.15 -27.88 1.79
C ALA A 89 -7.29 -28.13 2.79
N GLY A 90 -8.46 -27.49 2.59
CA GLY A 90 -9.66 -27.69 3.40
C GLY A 90 -9.86 -26.66 4.51
N ALA A 91 -8.91 -25.74 4.74
CA ALA A 91 -9.09 -24.68 5.73
C ALA A 91 -10.18 -23.69 5.29
N ARG A 92 -11.00 -23.26 6.22
CA ARG A 92 -12.00 -22.21 6.00
C ARG A 92 -11.32 -20.84 6.11
N VAL A 93 -11.26 -20.11 5.00
CA VAL A 93 -10.58 -18.84 4.96
C VAL A 93 -11.58 -17.69 4.85
N VAL A 94 -11.39 -16.65 5.66
CA VAL A 94 -12.10 -15.37 5.53
C VAL A 94 -11.09 -14.30 5.26
N VAL A 95 -11.24 -13.59 4.13
CA VAL A 95 -10.34 -12.50 3.73
C VAL A 95 -11.17 -11.25 3.43
N ALA A 96 -10.82 -10.14 4.08
CA ALA A 96 -11.55 -8.88 3.94
C ALA A 96 -10.59 -7.71 3.68
N ASP A 97 -10.87 -6.99 2.60
CA ASP A 97 -10.25 -5.71 2.22
C ASP A 97 -8.72 -5.67 2.16
N VAL A 98 -8.06 -6.76 1.76
CA VAL A 98 -6.63 -6.76 1.43
C VAL A 98 -6.43 -5.97 0.13
N PRO A 99 -5.65 -4.87 0.14
CA PRO A 99 -5.52 -4.01 -1.02
C PRO A 99 -4.64 -4.59 -2.13
N HIS A 100 -4.82 -4.10 -3.36
CA HIS A 100 -4.01 -4.41 -4.54
C HIS A 100 -3.93 -5.90 -4.91
N VAL A 101 -4.95 -6.67 -4.62
CA VAL A 101 -5.03 -8.07 -5.04
C VAL A 101 -6.21 -8.28 -5.98
N PRO A 102 -6.03 -9.05 -7.08
CA PRO A 102 -7.11 -9.37 -8.00
C PRO A 102 -8.14 -10.29 -7.36
N HIS A 103 -9.31 -10.31 -7.95
CA HIS A 103 -10.45 -11.08 -7.49
C HIS A 103 -10.31 -12.55 -7.89
N HIS A 104 -9.82 -13.36 -6.97
CA HIS A 104 -9.85 -14.81 -7.09
C HIS A 104 -10.84 -15.39 -6.09
N THR A 105 -11.49 -16.47 -6.47
CA THR A 105 -12.36 -17.22 -5.56
C THR A 105 -11.55 -18.16 -4.68
N VAL A 106 -12.14 -18.60 -3.58
CA VAL A 106 -11.64 -19.66 -2.71
C VAL A 106 -12.58 -20.84 -2.77
N SER A 107 -12.06 -22.04 -2.59
CA SER A 107 -12.84 -23.29 -2.58
C SER A 107 -13.60 -23.47 -1.27
N ASN A 108 -13.07 -22.96 -0.16
CA ASN A 108 -13.66 -23.08 1.18
C ASN A 108 -13.46 -21.77 1.96
N GLY A 109 -14.56 -21.03 2.17
CA GLY A 109 -14.54 -19.78 2.92
C GLY A 109 -15.23 -18.60 2.23
N CYS A 110 -14.91 -17.37 2.64
CA CYS A 110 -15.49 -16.17 2.06
C CYS A 110 -14.48 -15.04 1.85
N LEU A 111 -14.78 -14.19 0.86
CA LEU A 111 -14.02 -12.99 0.54
C LEU A 111 -14.97 -11.79 0.51
N VAL A 112 -14.55 -10.67 1.13
CA VAL A 112 -15.19 -9.36 0.98
C VAL A 112 -14.09 -8.37 0.61
N MET A 113 -13.99 -8.02 -0.65
CA MET A 113 -12.87 -7.24 -1.18
C MET A 113 -13.35 -5.93 -1.79
N ASN A 114 -12.56 -4.90 -1.65
CA ASN A 114 -12.83 -3.56 -2.17
C ASN A 114 -14.08 -2.88 -1.57
N TRP A 115 -14.46 -3.25 -0.34
CA TRP A 115 -15.50 -2.51 0.36
C TRP A 115 -14.95 -1.17 0.88
N GLY A 116 -13.78 -1.19 1.51
CA GLY A 116 -13.08 -0.03 2.06
C GLY A 116 -11.57 -0.09 1.85
N ALA A 117 -11.08 -1.00 0.99
CA ALA A 117 -9.67 -1.06 0.65
C ALA A 117 -9.21 0.27 0.02
N HIS A 118 -8.01 0.71 0.39
CA HIS A 118 -7.45 1.93 -0.14
C HIS A 118 -7.14 1.79 -1.65
N ASP A 119 -7.17 2.91 -2.38
CA ASP A 119 -7.02 2.96 -3.85
C ASP A 119 -7.98 2.03 -4.59
N ASN A 120 -9.21 1.96 -4.08
CA ASN A 120 -10.25 1.12 -4.62
C ASN A 120 -10.60 1.53 -6.06
N LYS A 121 -10.03 0.81 -7.02
CA LYS A 121 -10.28 0.99 -8.47
C LYS A 121 -11.22 -0.07 -9.02
N HIS A 122 -11.69 -0.96 -8.17
CA HIS A 122 -12.54 -2.09 -8.52
C HIS A 122 -13.85 -2.04 -7.73
N ASP A 123 -14.88 -2.62 -8.31
CA ASP A 123 -16.16 -2.79 -7.62
C ASP A 123 -16.03 -3.70 -6.40
N LEU A 124 -16.95 -3.54 -5.44
CA LEU A 124 -17.10 -4.46 -4.32
C LEU A 124 -17.24 -5.89 -4.85
N MET A 125 -16.34 -6.77 -4.42
CA MET A 125 -16.37 -8.19 -4.74
C MET A 125 -16.64 -8.99 -3.47
N VAL A 126 -17.63 -9.87 -3.54
CA VAL A 126 -18.00 -10.77 -2.44
C VAL A 126 -18.09 -12.20 -2.94
N HIS A 127 -17.46 -13.11 -2.23
CA HIS A 127 -17.57 -14.57 -2.44
C HIS A 127 -17.90 -15.27 -1.11
N PRO A 128 -18.90 -16.18 -1.06
CA PRO A 128 -19.81 -16.51 -2.15
C PRO A 128 -20.77 -15.34 -2.47
N PRO A 129 -21.32 -15.26 -3.69
CA PRO A 129 -22.20 -14.14 -4.10
C PRO A 129 -23.44 -13.95 -3.22
N SER A 130 -23.87 -14.97 -2.50
CA SER A 130 -24.98 -14.91 -1.54
C SER A 130 -24.77 -13.88 -0.41
N LEU A 131 -23.52 -13.58 -0.05
CA LEU A 131 -23.20 -12.58 0.98
C LEU A 131 -23.29 -11.14 0.48
N LEU A 132 -23.28 -10.89 -0.83
CA LEU A 132 -23.23 -9.54 -1.40
C LEU A 132 -24.40 -8.66 -0.94
N GLN A 133 -25.62 -9.23 -0.97
CA GLN A 133 -26.82 -8.50 -0.57
C GLN A 133 -26.79 -8.15 0.93
N GLU A 134 -26.30 -9.07 1.75
CA GLU A 134 -26.24 -8.87 3.19
C GLU A 134 -25.17 -7.83 3.58
N VAL A 135 -23.98 -7.89 2.98
CA VAL A 135 -22.94 -6.89 3.13
C VAL A 135 -23.44 -5.50 2.74
N GLY A 136 -24.07 -5.41 1.55
CA GLY A 136 -24.65 -4.14 1.07
C GLY A 136 -25.75 -3.58 1.98
N ARG A 137 -26.64 -4.44 2.49
CA ARG A 137 -27.73 -4.03 3.39
C ARG A 137 -27.22 -3.60 4.77
N ARG A 138 -26.24 -4.30 5.35
CA ARG A 138 -25.74 -4.03 6.71
C ARG A 138 -24.78 -2.85 6.76
N PHE A 139 -23.87 -2.78 5.80
CA PHE A 139 -22.75 -1.85 5.88
C PHE A 139 -22.81 -0.74 4.81
N GLY A 140 -23.62 -0.91 3.75
CA GLY A 140 -23.72 0.07 2.68
C GLY A 140 -22.38 0.29 1.98
N ARG A 141 -22.09 1.55 1.60
CA ARG A 141 -20.78 1.95 1.06
C ARG A 141 -19.85 2.39 2.17
N HIS A 142 -18.55 2.18 1.97
CA HIS A 142 -17.54 2.71 2.89
C HIS A 142 -17.56 4.24 2.88
N PRO A 143 -17.42 4.92 4.04
CA PRO A 143 -17.47 6.39 4.10
C PRO A 143 -16.36 7.07 3.29
N VAL A 144 -15.15 6.51 3.33
CA VAL A 144 -14.03 6.95 2.49
C VAL A 144 -14.02 6.11 1.21
N GLU A 145 -14.77 6.54 0.18
CA GLU A 145 -14.80 5.84 -1.10
C GLU A 145 -13.48 5.97 -1.88
N ASP A 146 -12.89 7.17 -1.86
CA ASP A 146 -11.62 7.51 -2.50
C ASP A 146 -11.05 8.74 -1.80
N CYS A 147 -9.94 8.59 -1.07
CA CYS A 147 -9.33 9.71 -0.33
C CYS A 147 -8.80 10.82 -1.26
N GLU A 148 -8.53 10.52 -2.53
CA GLU A 148 -8.12 11.53 -3.52
C GLU A 148 -9.26 12.46 -3.98
N ARG A 149 -10.52 12.10 -3.68
CA ARG A 149 -11.69 12.97 -3.96
C ARG A 149 -11.77 14.17 -3.04
N TYR A 150 -11.10 14.12 -1.90
CA TYR A 150 -11.12 15.22 -0.95
C TYR A 150 -10.19 16.34 -1.44
N ASN A 151 -10.78 17.50 -1.71
CA ASN A 151 -10.03 18.71 -2.02
C ASN A 151 -9.53 19.35 -0.71
N HIS A 152 -8.54 20.27 -0.81
CA HIS A 152 -7.90 20.88 0.36
C HIS A 152 -8.70 22.02 1.00
N THR A 153 -10.00 22.11 0.77
CA THR A 153 -10.86 23.05 1.49
C THR A 153 -11.09 22.56 2.93
N LEU A 154 -11.21 23.49 3.86
CA LEU A 154 -11.50 23.18 5.26
C LEU A 154 -12.70 22.23 5.41
N ARG A 155 -13.78 22.49 4.67
CA ARG A 155 -14.99 21.65 4.70
C ARG A 155 -14.68 20.21 4.25
N SER A 156 -13.88 20.05 3.20
CA SER A 156 -13.50 18.74 2.68
C SER A 156 -12.61 18.00 3.69
N LYS A 157 -11.68 18.70 4.32
CA LYS A 157 -10.77 18.14 5.32
C LYS A 157 -11.51 17.70 6.60
N LEU A 158 -12.45 18.50 7.08
CA LEU A 158 -13.34 18.13 8.19
C LEU A 158 -14.15 16.87 7.86
N ARG A 159 -14.69 16.82 6.65
CA ARG A 159 -15.44 15.65 6.18
C ARG A 159 -14.55 14.41 6.11
N LEU A 160 -13.37 14.50 5.52
CA LEU A 160 -12.42 13.38 5.42
C LEU A 160 -12.10 12.79 6.80
N ARG A 161 -11.83 13.65 7.81
CA ARG A 161 -11.60 13.20 9.18
C ARG A 161 -12.78 12.41 9.74
N GLN A 162 -14.00 12.91 9.55
CA GLN A 162 -15.21 12.22 10.00
C GLN A 162 -15.39 10.89 9.27
N ASP A 163 -15.21 10.88 7.95
CA ASP A 163 -15.37 9.69 7.11
C ASP A 163 -14.31 8.63 7.45
N ILE A 164 -13.07 9.02 7.78
CA ILE A 164 -12.01 8.10 8.24
C ILE A 164 -12.44 7.42 9.56
N LEU A 165 -12.85 8.19 10.56
CA LEU A 165 -13.21 7.62 11.87
C LEU A 165 -14.46 6.74 11.80
N GLU A 166 -15.45 7.14 11.00
CA GLU A 166 -16.62 6.33 10.72
C GLU A 166 -16.27 5.08 9.90
N GLY A 167 -15.30 5.17 8.99
CA GLY A 167 -14.75 4.03 8.23
C GLY A 167 -14.19 2.97 9.15
N VAL A 168 -13.31 3.34 10.09
CA VAL A 168 -12.76 2.42 11.09
C VAL A 168 -13.87 1.71 11.86
N ARG A 169 -14.88 2.45 12.34
CA ARG A 169 -15.99 1.89 13.08
C ARG A 169 -16.77 0.85 12.25
N ARG A 170 -17.10 1.17 11.01
CA ARG A 170 -17.83 0.26 10.12
C ARG A 170 -17.01 -0.94 9.68
N HIS A 171 -15.70 -0.76 9.43
CA HIS A 171 -14.80 -1.88 9.18
C HIS A 171 -14.78 -2.85 10.37
N GLY A 172 -14.61 -2.34 11.59
CA GLY A 172 -14.62 -3.15 12.78
C GLY A 172 -15.93 -3.91 12.97
N GLU A 173 -17.08 -3.26 12.75
CA GLU A 173 -18.40 -3.92 12.77
C GLU A 173 -18.52 -5.03 11.72
N MET A 174 -18.07 -4.78 10.49
CA MET A 174 -18.10 -5.77 9.41
C MET A 174 -17.17 -6.95 9.71
N PHE A 175 -15.95 -6.70 10.18
CA PHE A 175 -15.01 -7.78 10.50
C PHE A 175 -15.52 -8.65 11.67
N ARG A 176 -16.02 -8.04 12.74
CA ARG A 176 -16.63 -8.80 13.85
C ARG A 176 -17.86 -9.58 13.41
N TRP A 177 -18.70 -9.00 12.53
CA TRP A 177 -19.83 -9.71 11.97
C TRP A 177 -19.39 -10.92 11.12
N LEU A 178 -18.37 -10.76 10.27
CA LEU A 178 -17.79 -11.87 9.50
C LEU A 178 -17.22 -12.96 10.43
N MET A 179 -16.51 -12.58 11.49
CA MET A 179 -15.99 -13.52 12.49
C MET A 179 -17.10 -14.31 13.20
N GLN A 180 -18.28 -13.73 13.37
CA GLN A 180 -19.43 -14.38 14.04
C GLN A 180 -20.28 -15.21 13.09
N SER A 181 -20.47 -14.73 11.86
CA SER A 181 -21.42 -15.32 10.91
C SER A 181 -20.81 -16.33 9.96
N GLN A 182 -19.48 -16.33 9.80
CA GLN A 182 -18.77 -17.26 8.93
C GLN A 182 -17.85 -18.16 9.75
N PRO A 183 -17.82 -19.47 9.46
CA PRO A 183 -16.82 -20.35 10.06
C PRO A 183 -15.44 -20.02 9.46
N TRP A 184 -14.40 -19.98 10.28
CA TRP A 184 -13.05 -19.70 9.83
C TRP A 184 -11.98 -20.47 10.63
N ASP A 185 -10.93 -20.88 9.93
CA ASP A 185 -9.67 -21.38 10.48
C ASP A 185 -8.57 -20.31 10.30
N MET A 186 -8.69 -19.47 9.24
CA MET A 186 -7.87 -18.30 9.02
C MET A 186 -8.76 -17.08 8.71
N PHE A 187 -8.57 -15.99 9.46
CA PHE A 187 -9.23 -14.71 9.26
C PHE A 187 -8.20 -13.63 8.98
N LEU A 188 -8.26 -13.00 7.82
CA LEU A 188 -7.37 -11.92 7.39
C LEU A 188 -8.19 -10.69 7.05
N CYS A 189 -7.87 -9.55 7.67
CA CYS A 189 -8.53 -8.28 7.34
C CYS A 189 -7.56 -7.12 7.36
N CYS A 190 -7.92 -6.02 6.68
CA CYS A 190 -7.08 -4.84 6.59
C CYS A 190 -7.88 -3.56 6.87
N PHE A 191 -7.41 -2.73 7.79
CA PHE A 191 -7.89 -1.36 8.01
C PHE A 191 -7.09 -0.40 7.13
N SER A 192 -7.74 0.23 6.17
CA SER A 192 -7.12 1.18 5.23
C SER A 192 -7.05 2.61 5.76
N GLU A 193 -7.78 2.94 6.83
CA GLU A 193 -7.96 4.31 7.31
C GLU A 193 -6.68 4.91 7.91
N ALA A 194 -5.80 4.08 8.49
CA ALA A 194 -4.48 4.53 8.94
C ALA A 194 -3.64 5.08 7.78
N HIS A 195 -3.78 4.51 6.59
CA HIS A 195 -3.13 4.97 5.36
C HIS A 195 -3.70 6.33 4.92
N SER A 196 -5.03 6.43 4.84
CA SER A 196 -5.70 7.68 4.44
C SER A 196 -5.40 8.83 5.40
N SER A 197 -5.42 8.58 6.72
CA SER A 197 -5.08 9.61 7.72
C SER A 197 -3.62 10.05 7.59
N GLY A 198 -2.68 9.13 7.36
CA GLY A 198 -1.27 9.43 7.17
C GLY A 198 -1.00 10.30 5.95
N HIS A 199 -1.64 10.04 4.82
CA HIS A 199 -1.46 10.86 3.61
C HIS A 199 -1.94 12.30 3.78
N HIS A 200 -3.08 12.51 4.44
CA HIS A 200 -3.76 13.80 4.41
C HIS A 200 -3.56 14.67 5.66
N PHE A 201 -3.17 14.07 6.79
CA PHE A 201 -3.05 14.78 8.07
C PHE A 201 -1.63 14.76 8.67
N TRP A 202 -0.62 14.31 7.91
CA TRP A 202 0.76 14.27 8.41
C TRP A 202 1.27 15.66 8.76
N ALA A 203 1.05 16.66 7.88
CA ALA A 203 1.46 18.04 8.11
C ALA A 203 0.76 18.67 9.34
N ASP A 204 -0.45 18.25 9.64
CA ASP A 204 -1.15 18.78 10.80
C ASP A 204 -0.57 18.21 12.10
N MET A 205 -0.16 16.95 12.08
CA MET A 205 0.39 16.26 13.25
C MET A 205 1.86 16.61 13.52
N ASP A 206 2.67 16.77 12.48
CA ASP A 206 4.13 16.93 12.60
C ASP A 206 4.54 18.41 12.69
N PRO A 207 4.96 18.91 13.89
CA PRO A 207 5.37 20.32 14.05
C PRO A 207 6.57 20.73 13.18
N ALA A 208 7.39 19.75 12.73
CA ALA A 208 8.52 20.00 11.85
C ALA A 208 8.11 20.11 10.37
N HIS A 209 6.87 19.79 10.02
CA HIS A 209 6.40 19.88 8.64
C HIS A 209 6.24 21.35 8.20
N PRO A 210 6.74 21.76 7.01
CA PRO A 210 6.69 23.17 6.56
C PRO A 210 5.25 23.73 6.40
N ASP A 211 4.26 22.86 6.23
CA ASP A 211 2.85 23.23 6.14
C ASP A 211 2.10 23.10 7.49
N HIS A 212 2.82 22.77 8.56
CA HIS A 212 2.23 22.69 9.90
C HIS A 212 1.66 24.05 10.32
N ARG A 213 0.47 24.03 10.88
CA ARG A 213 -0.20 25.24 11.41
C ARG A 213 -0.47 25.04 12.89
N PRO A 214 0.39 25.57 13.77
CA PRO A 214 0.21 25.41 15.19
C PRO A 214 -1.08 26.08 15.68
N GLY A 215 -1.77 25.42 16.61
CA GLY A 215 -3.00 25.95 17.19
C GLY A 215 -4.21 25.91 16.26
N ASP A 216 -4.25 24.92 15.35
CA ASP A 216 -5.43 24.70 14.51
C ASP A 216 -6.69 24.49 15.36
N PRO A 217 -7.72 25.37 15.23
CA PRO A 217 -8.93 25.31 16.05
C PRO A 217 -9.82 24.11 15.74
N PHE A 218 -9.52 23.35 14.69
CA PHE A 218 -10.31 22.20 14.25
C PHE A 218 -9.75 20.87 14.77
N GLY A 219 -8.59 20.86 15.44
CA GLY A 219 -7.97 19.68 16.02
C GLY A 219 -7.52 18.65 14.99
N PHE A 220 -7.06 19.10 13.81
CA PHE A 220 -6.53 18.20 12.79
C PHE A 220 -5.22 17.52 13.21
N GLU A 221 -4.48 18.13 14.14
CA GLU A 221 -3.24 17.61 14.69
C GLU A 221 -3.40 16.23 15.35
N ASP A 222 -4.59 15.96 15.91
CA ASP A 222 -4.89 14.68 16.57
C ASP A 222 -5.45 13.62 15.62
N THR A 223 -5.70 13.92 14.34
CA THR A 223 -6.46 13.03 13.45
C THR A 223 -5.78 11.66 13.26
N VAL A 224 -4.46 11.65 13.08
CA VAL A 224 -3.70 10.40 12.91
C VAL A 224 -3.75 9.57 14.20
N GLU A 225 -3.54 10.20 15.36
CA GLU A 225 -3.63 9.53 16.66
C GLU A 225 -5.03 8.96 16.90
N GLN A 226 -6.09 9.77 16.68
CA GLN A 226 -7.48 9.33 16.84
C GLN A 226 -7.81 8.13 15.95
N THR A 227 -7.29 8.10 14.71
CA THR A 227 -7.46 6.99 13.79
C THR A 227 -6.78 5.72 14.33
N TYR A 228 -5.54 5.82 14.81
CA TYR A 228 -4.82 4.67 15.37
C TYR A 228 -5.50 4.15 16.64
N ARG A 229 -5.97 5.04 17.52
CA ARG A 229 -6.74 4.67 18.71
C ARG A 229 -8.08 3.99 18.37
N ALA A 230 -8.73 4.43 17.31
CA ALA A 230 -9.96 3.79 16.84
C ALA A 230 -9.67 2.37 16.33
N ILE A 231 -8.63 2.19 15.52
CA ILE A 231 -8.21 0.86 15.03
C ILE A 231 -7.78 -0.04 16.20
N ASP A 232 -7.03 0.48 17.18
CA ASP A 232 -6.61 -0.27 18.37
C ASP A 232 -7.82 -0.83 19.15
N ARG A 233 -8.89 -0.01 19.32
CA ARG A 233 -10.13 -0.48 19.96
C ARG A 233 -10.78 -1.62 19.18
N GLU A 234 -10.85 -1.53 17.85
CA GLU A 234 -11.43 -2.58 17.02
C GLU A 234 -10.60 -3.86 17.07
N ILE A 235 -9.26 -3.73 17.02
CA ILE A 235 -8.34 -4.88 17.19
C ILE A 235 -8.56 -5.54 18.56
N GLY A 236 -8.73 -4.74 19.62
CA GLY A 236 -9.01 -5.26 20.97
C GLY A 236 -10.30 -6.07 21.03
N GLN A 237 -11.39 -5.56 20.45
CA GLN A 237 -12.68 -6.26 20.40
C GLN A 237 -12.63 -7.53 19.56
N MET A 238 -11.92 -7.49 18.41
CA MET A 238 -11.72 -8.67 17.57
C MET A 238 -10.87 -9.73 18.30
N ALA A 239 -9.84 -9.31 19.02
CA ALA A 239 -8.97 -10.20 19.78
C ALA A 239 -9.72 -10.89 20.93
N GLU A 240 -10.61 -10.18 21.62
CA GLU A 240 -11.50 -10.73 22.65
C GLU A 240 -12.47 -11.74 22.05
N GLN A 241 -13.07 -11.40 20.91
CA GLN A 241 -14.00 -12.29 20.21
C GLN A 241 -13.33 -13.56 19.67
N ALA A 242 -12.08 -13.46 19.19
CA ALA A 242 -11.31 -14.59 18.68
C ALA A 242 -10.92 -15.59 19.78
N GLY A 243 -10.82 -15.14 21.03
CA GLY A 243 -10.48 -15.96 22.17
C GLY A 243 -8.98 -16.24 22.33
N GLU A 244 -8.60 -16.79 23.48
CA GLU A 244 -7.19 -16.96 23.88
C GLU A 244 -6.43 -18.02 23.06
N GLN A 245 -7.13 -19.02 22.53
CA GLN A 245 -6.51 -20.08 21.72
C GLN A 245 -6.15 -19.63 20.31
N THR A 246 -6.71 -18.52 19.86
CA THR A 246 -6.44 -17.97 18.53
C THR A 246 -5.06 -17.29 18.49
N ARG A 247 -4.28 -17.61 17.47
CA ARG A 247 -3.05 -16.89 17.16
C ARG A 247 -3.41 -15.60 16.44
N ILE A 248 -3.01 -14.48 17.02
CA ILE A 248 -3.30 -13.14 16.51
C ILE A 248 -2.00 -12.53 16.00
N LEU A 249 -2.00 -12.12 14.74
CA LEU A 249 -0.91 -11.41 14.11
C LEU A 249 -1.40 -10.02 13.68
N VAL A 250 -0.83 -8.97 14.25
CA VAL A 250 -1.08 -7.58 13.83
C VAL A 250 0.18 -7.06 13.18
N PHE A 251 0.08 -6.69 11.90
CA PHE A 251 1.25 -6.22 11.17
C PHE A 251 0.92 -5.04 10.26
N ALA A 252 1.94 -4.25 9.94
CA ALA A 252 1.88 -3.24 8.89
C ALA A 252 3.06 -3.49 7.94
N PRO A 253 2.82 -3.72 6.64
CA PRO A 253 3.90 -4.00 5.69
C PRO A 253 4.71 -2.76 5.30
N HIS A 254 4.22 -1.57 5.65
CA HIS A 254 4.89 -0.28 5.53
C HIS A 254 4.35 0.71 6.57
N GLY A 255 5.14 1.72 6.87
CA GLY A 255 4.75 2.85 7.71
C GLY A 255 4.33 4.08 6.90
N MET A 256 4.30 5.23 7.58
CA MET A 256 3.98 6.54 7.02
C MET A 256 4.96 7.60 7.55
N GLY A 257 5.31 8.59 6.73
CA GLY A 257 6.22 9.68 7.07
C GLY A 257 5.98 10.91 6.22
N ALA A 258 6.80 11.95 6.38
CA ALA A 258 6.70 13.18 5.61
C ALA A 258 6.98 12.94 4.12
N LEU A 259 6.23 13.64 3.24
CA LEU A 259 6.39 13.57 1.80
C LEU A 259 7.24 14.73 1.27
N SER A 260 8.33 14.43 0.55
CA SER A 260 9.25 15.42 -0.03
C SER A 260 8.94 15.84 -1.47
N HIS A 261 8.13 15.06 -2.21
CA HIS A 261 7.84 15.21 -3.65
C HIS A 261 9.05 15.09 -4.61
N ALA A 262 10.20 14.61 -4.14
CA ALA A 262 11.45 14.58 -4.92
C ALA A 262 11.40 13.65 -6.15
N SER A 263 10.65 12.56 -6.07
CA SER A 263 10.53 11.58 -7.17
C SER A 263 10.08 12.21 -8.49
N TRP A 264 9.26 13.26 -8.43
CA TRP A 264 8.77 13.96 -9.60
C TRP A 264 9.84 14.80 -10.33
N ASN A 265 10.93 15.14 -9.65
CA ASN A 265 12.02 15.96 -10.18
C ASN A 265 13.22 15.12 -10.67
N LEU A 266 13.15 13.79 -10.63
CA LEU A 266 14.27 12.92 -11.03
C LEU A 266 14.72 13.13 -12.47
N ASN A 267 13.80 13.33 -13.43
CA ASN A 267 14.18 13.61 -14.81
C ASN A 267 14.96 14.93 -14.94
N GLU A 268 14.60 15.95 -14.17
CA GLU A 268 15.31 17.21 -14.12
C GLU A 268 16.70 17.06 -13.50
N MET A 269 16.83 16.28 -12.41
CA MET A 269 18.12 15.97 -11.81
C MET A 269 19.02 15.20 -12.78
N LEU A 270 18.50 14.20 -13.50
CA LEU A 270 19.25 13.46 -14.53
C LEU A 270 19.72 14.35 -15.68
N ASP A 271 18.91 15.35 -16.07
CA ASP A 271 19.28 16.34 -17.07
C ASP A 271 20.41 17.25 -16.58
N LEU A 272 20.28 17.77 -15.36
CA LEU A 272 21.29 18.64 -14.74
C LEU A 272 22.63 17.94 -14.49
N TRP A 273 22.62 16.64 -14.22
CA TRP A 273 23.82 15.81 -14.10
C TRP A 273 24.43 15.39 -15.45
N GLY A 274 23.69 15.57 -16.58
CA GLY A 274 24.11 15.13 -17.90
C GLY A 274 23.97 13.62 -18.15
N PHE A 275 23.28 12.88 -17.27
CA PHE A 275 23.10 11.42 -17.41
C PHE A 275 21.99 11.03 -18.39
N ALA A 276 21.12 11.97 -18.73
CA ALA A 276 20.05 11.72 -19.70
C ALA A 276 20.53 11.58 -21.15
N GLY A 277 21.73 12.04 -21.47
CA GLY A 277 22.33 11.97 -22.81
C GLY A 277 22.12 13.24 -23.66
N PRO A 278 22.68 13.27 -24.89
CA PRO A 278 22.74 14.50 -25.72
C PRO A 278 21.37 15.04 -26.12
N ALA A 279 20.36 14.21 -26.27
CA ALA A 279 18.99 14.66 -26.60
C ALA A 279 18.37 15.56 -25.53
N SER A 280 18.86 15.50 -24.29
CA SER A 280 18.38 16.34 -23.18
C SER A 280 18.98 17.75 -23.22
N GLN A 281 20.20 17.93 -23.76
CA GLN A 281 20.90 19.20 -23.84
C GLN A 281 20.33 20.12 -24.95
N ALA A 282 19.60 19.55 -25.91
CA ALA A 282 19.01 20.29 -27.04
C ALA A 282 17.73 21.06 -26.68
N ALA A 283 17.19 20.92 -25.50
CA ALA A 283 16.03 21.69 -25.05
C ALA A 283 16.39 22.41 -23.73
N PRO A 284 16.87 23.66 -23.79
CA PRO A 284 16.90 24.52 -22.61
C PRO A 284 15.48 24.53 -22.02
N ALA A 285 15.38 24.70 -20.70
CA ALA A 285 14.13 24.89 -19.96
C ALA A 285 13.41 26.20 -20.45
N ARG A 286 13.20 26.30 -21.73
CA ARG A 286 12.39 27.34 -22.35
C ARG A 286 10.95 27.00 -21.98
N GLU A 287 10.42 27.80 -21.07
CA GLU A 287 9.01 28.07 -20.93
C GLU A 287 8.26 27.67 -22.21
N ARG A 288 7.64 26.50 -22.21
CA ARG A 288 6.53 26.25 -23.14
C ARG A 288 5.34 27.08 -22.67
N LYS A 289 5.50 28.40 -22.70
CA LYS A 289 4.37 29.33 -22.82
C LYS A 289 3.62 28.90 -24.07
N GLY A 290 2.45 28.32 -23.90
CA GLY A 290 1.50 28.34 -24.98
C GLY A 290 0.83 27.04 -25.42
N ARG A 291 1.12 25.86 -24.84
CA ARG A 291 0.16 24.77 -24.98
C ARG A 291 -0.77 24.80 -23.77
N ILE A 292 -1.93 25.42 -23.99
CA ILE A 292 -3.06 25.35 -23.07
C ILE A 292 -3.33 23.85 -22.83
N ASN A 293 -2.95 23.38 -21.66
CA ASN A 293 -3.29 22.00 -21.26
C ASN A 293 -4.80 21.95 -21.05
N PRO A 294 -5.57 21.28 -21.93
CA PRO A 294 -7.03 21.27 -21.83
C PRO A 294 -7.50 20.74 -20.46
N TRP A 295 -6.70 19.92 -19.79
CA TRP A 295 -6.94 19.47 -18.42
C TRP A 295 -6.81 20.58 -17.38
N ARG A 296 -5.93 21.55 -17.60
CA ARG A 296 -5.80 22.71 -16.71
C ARG A 296 -7.04 23.59 -16.79
N ILE A 297 -7.59 23.75 -18.00
CA ILE A 297 -8.85 24.47 -18.21
C ILE A 297 -9.99 23.66 -17.60
N LEU A 298 -10.07 22.35 -17.83
CA LEU A 298 -11.10 21.49 -17.27
C LEU A 298 -11.09 21.53 -15.73
N LYS A 299 -9.91 21.47 -15.11
CA LYS A 299 -9.75 21.62 -13.65
C LYS A 299 -10.12 23.01 -13.13
N MET A 300 -9.95 24.06 -13.91
CA MET A 300 -10.35 25.42 -13.53
C MET A 300 -11.85 25.67 -13.68
N VAL A 301 -12.50 25.06 -14.67
CA VAL A 301 -13.89 25.33 -15.02
C VAL A 301 -14.87 24.39 -14.29
N PHE A 302 -14.45 23.14 -14.02
CA PHE A 302 -15.34 22.17 -13.36
C PHE A 302 -14.94 21.92 -11.90
N PRO A 303 -15.89 22.02 -10.95
CA PRO A 303 -15.66 21.58 -9.56
C PRO A 303 -15.19 20.13 -9.51
N ALA A 304 -14.32 19.80 -8.55
CA ALA A 304 -13.72 18.46 -8.43
C ALA A 304 -14.76 17.33 -8.47
N ARG A 305 -15.93 17.53 -7.81
CA ARG A 305 -17.06 16.58 -7.84
C ARG A 305 -17.55 16.22 -9.25
N TRP A 306 -17.52 17.19 -10.19
CA TRP A 306 -17.94 16.96 -11.58
C TRP A 306 -16.85 16.23 -12.37
N GLN A 307 -15.57 16.52 -12.08
CA GLN A 307 -14.45 15.83 -12.70
C GLN A 307 -14.48 14.34 -12.35
N TYR A 308 -14.74 14.00 -11.08
CA TYR A 308 -14.88 12.62 -10.63
C TYR A 308 -16.14 11.95 -11.21
N ALA A 309 -17.28 12.62 -11.18
CA ALA A 309 -18.52 12.08 -11.76
C ALA A 309 -18.40 11.79 -13.27
N ILE A 310 -17.64 12.62 -13.99
CA ILE A 310 -17.35 12.37 -15.41
C ILE A 310 -16.37 11.19 -15.53
N LYS A 311 -15.29 11.16 -14.73
CA LYS A 311 -14.31 10.07 -14.74
C LYS A 311 -14.98 8.71 -14.51
N GLU A 312 -15.85 8.61 -13.53
CA GLU A 312 -16.56 7.35 -13.19
C GLU A 312 -17.51 6.86 -14.28
N ARG A 313 -18.04 7.77 -15.10
CA ARG A 313 -18.90 7.41 -16.22
C ARG A 313 -18.15 7.05 -17.50
N LEU A 314 -16.84 7.29 -17.52
CA LEU A 314 -16.03 6.92 -18.68
C LEU A 314 -15.74 5.41 -18.65
N PRO A 315 -15.74 4.73 -19.82
CA PRO A 315 -15.26 3.35 -19.89
C PRO A 315 -13.85 3.22 -19.31
N GLN A 316 -13.56 2.13 -18.58
CA GLN A 316 -12.28 1.89 -17.92
C GLN A 316 -11.09 2.10 -18.85
N ALA A 317 -11.16 1.56 -20.08
CA ALA A 317 -10.10 1.73 -21.07
C ALA A 317 -9.78 3.20 -21.41
N LEU A 318 -10.79 4.10 -21.32
CA LEU A 318 -10.58 5.53 -21.53
C LEU A 318 -9.97 6.19 -20.30
N GLN A 319 -10.38 5.79 -19.10
CA GLN A 319 -9.76 6.26 -17.85
C GLN A 319 -8.28 5.89 -17.82
N ASP A 320 -7.92 4.64 -18.14
CA ASP A 320 -6.54 4.16 -18.22
C ASP A 320 -5.72 4.95 -19.24
N ARG A 321 -6.29 5.21 -20.42
CA ARG A 321 -5.65 6.03 -21.46
C ARG A 321 -5.35 7.45 -20.98
N LEU A 322 -6.30 8.07 -20.31
CA LEU A 322 -6.13 9.43 -19.78
C LEU A 322 -5.07 9.48 -18.69
N LEU A 323 -5.03 8.47 -17.83
CA LEU A 323 -4.02 8.32 -16.79
C LEU A 323 -2.62 8.11 -17.39
N ILE A 324 -2.50 7.21 -18.37
CA ILE A 324 -1.25 7.00 -19.11
C ILE A 324 -0.77 8.30 -19.77
N LEU A 325 -1.67 9.05 -20.42
CA LEU A 325 -1.32 10.34 -21.04
C LEU A 325 -0.86 11.37 -20.00
N TRP A 326 -1.45 11.36 -18.80
CA TRP A 326 -1.05 12.26 -17.73
C TRP A 326 0.38 11.94 -17.24
N TYR A 327 0.70 10.66 -17.03
CA TYR A 327 2.07 10.22 -16.69
C TYR A 327 3.04 10.45 -17.86
N ALA A 328 2.66 10.10 -19.10
CA ALA A 328 3.50 10.27 -20.29
C ALA A 328 3.85 11.73 -20.57
N GLY A 329 2.95 12.66 -20.26
CA GLY A 329 3.23 14.10 -20.36
C GLY A 329 4.36 14.60 -19.45
N ARG A 330 4.68 13.83 -18.43
CA ARG A 330 5.75 14.08 -17.44
C ARG A 330 6.98 13.21 -17.63
N SER A 331 6.83 12.11 -18.35
CA SER A 331 7.89 11.14 -18.60
C SER A 331 8.49 11.38 -19.98
N ARG A 332 9.80 11.46 -20.04
CA ARG A 332 10.57 11.64 -21.28
C ARG A 332 11.46 10.42 -21.43
N PHE A 333 11.15 9.54 -22.36
CA PHE A 333 11.89 8.28 -22.55
C PHE A 333 12.77 8.32 -23.79
N ASP A 334 12.22 8.84 -24.92
CA ASP A 334 12.85 8.76 -26.23
C ASP A 334 14.19 9.48 -26.28
N GLY A 335 15.21 8.81 -26.77
CA GLY A 335 16.55 9.37 -26.94
C GLY A 335 17.32 9.61 -25.63
N ARG A 336 16.88 9.05 -24.51
CA ARG A 336 17.53 9.19 -23.20
C ARG A 336 18.28 7.94 -22.80
N ARG A 337 19.48 8.13 -22.26
CA ARG A 337 20.29 7.04 -21.69
C ARG A 337 19.77 6.59 -20.33
N ALA A 338 19.29 7.53 -19.52
CA ALA A 338 18.63 7.27 -18.25
C ALA A 338 17.42 8.22 -18.09
N PHE A 339 16.33 7.70 -17.50
CA PHE A 339 15.09 8.44 -17.29
C PHE A 339 14.31 7.91 -16.09
N ALA A 340 13.52 8.80 -15.47
CA ALA A 340 12.61 8.42 -14.41
C ALA A 340 11.41 7.63 -14.97
N VAL A 341 11.03 6.58 -14.27
CA VAL A 341 9.81 5.79 -14.54
C VAL A 341 8.85 5.91 -13.36
N PRO A 342 7.54 5.72 -13.57
CA PRO A 342 6.57 5.76 -12.49
C PRO A 342 6.86 4.75 -11.39
N ASN A 343 6.74 5.21 -10.16
CA ASN A 343 6.77 4.47 -8.91
C ASN A 343 6.03 5.33 -7.87
N ASN A 344 6.02 4.93 -6.62
CA ASN A 344 5.44 5.73 -5.54
C ASN A 344 6.25 7.03 -5.30
N GLU A 345 5.60 8.06 -4.73
CA GLU A 345 6.25 9.37 -4.52
C GLU A 345 7.44 9.32 -3.58
N VAL A 346 7.42 8.42 -2.60
CA VAL A 346 8.51 8.29 -1.60
C VAL A 346 9.70 7.51 -2.13
N VAL A 347 9.51 6.76 -3.21
CA VAL A 347 10.58 6.01 -3.87
C VAL A 347 10.65 6.41 -5.33
N GLY A 348 11.65 7.18 -5.68
CA GLY A 348 11.94 7.47 -7.08
C GLY A 348 12.48 6.24 -7.80
N ALA A 349 12.18 6.13 -9.09
CA ALA A 349 12.63 5.02 -9.91
C ALA A 349 13.26 5.50 -11.22
N ILE A 350 14.40 4.91 -11.57
CA ILE A 350 15.17 5.26 -12.76
C ILE A 350 15.38 4.01 -13.61
N ARG A 351 15.15 4.18 -14.91
CA ARG A 351 15.46 3.19 -15.94
C ARG A 351 16.67 3.63 -16.73
N ILE A 352 17.58 2.72 -17.00
CA ILE A 352 18.70 2.89 -17.94
C ILE A 352 18.31 2.20 -19.25
N SER A 353 18.39 2.91 -20.36
CA SER A 353 18.02 2.41 -21.70
C SER A 353 19.09 1.50 -22.26
N VAL A 354 19.01 0.19 -21.99
CA VAL A 354 20.04 -0.81 -22.33
C VAL A 354 19.78 -1.44 -23.70
N GLU A 355 20.82 -1.50 -24.54
CA GLU A 355 20.80 -2.20 -25.82
C GLU A 355 20.40 -3.66 -25.67
N GLY A 356 19.52 -4.14 -26.56
CA GLY A 356 19.02 -5.52 -26.55
C GLY A 356 17.94 -5.81 -25.50
N ARG A 357 17.83 -4.99 -24.43
CA ARG A 357 16.80 -5.10 -23.41
C ARG A 357 15.63 -4.13 -23.62
N ASP A 358 15.95 -2.88 -23.86
CA ASP A 358 14.96 -1.81 -24.00
C ASP A 358 14.80 -1.43 -25.48
N ARG A 359 13.58 -1.16 -25.91
CA ARG A 359 13.33 -0.68 -27.26
C ARG A 359 14.08 0.62 -27.51
N GLY A 360 15.00 0.61 -28.50
CA GLY A 360 15.84 1.77 -28.78
C GLY A 360 16.88 2.05 -27.69
N GLY A 361 17.39 0.99 -27.05
CA GLY A 361 18.43 1.09 -26.04
C GLY A 361 19.67 1.86 -26.53
N LEU A 362 20.28 2.67 -25.65
CA LEU A 362 21.36 3.60 -25.96
C LEU A 362 22.62 3.36 -25.12
N VAL A 363 22.58 2.42 -24.19
CA VAL A 363 23.68 2.08 -23.29
C VAL A 363 24.05 0.64 -23.50
N ALA A 364 25.32 0.38 -23.83
CA ALA A 364 25.78 -0.99 -24.01
C ALA A 364 25.66 -1.78 -22.70
N SER A 365 25.25 -3.03 -22.82
CA SER A 365 25.17 -3.93 -21.68
C SER A 365 26.57 -4.17 -21.09
N GLY A 366 26.63 -4.54 -19.81
CA GLY A 366 27.91 -4.86 -19.14
C GLY A 366 28.58 -3.65 -18.51
N GLU A 367 29.79 -3.25 -18.93
CA GLU A 367 30.58 -2.24 -18.23
C GLU A 367 29.99 -0.82 -18.31
N GLU A 368 29.54 -0.39 -19.50
CA GLU A 368 28.95 0.94 -19.67
C GLU A 368 27.68 1.10 -18.82
N TYR A 369 26.82 0.08 -18.81
CA TYR A 369 25.65 0.04 -17.95
C TYR A 369 26.02 0.18 -16.47
N ARG A 370 26.96 -0.66 -15.98
CA ARG A 370 27.39 -0.61 -14.57
C ARG A 370 27.98 0.75 -14.21
N ARG A 371 28.84 1.31 -15.07
CA ARG A 371 29.44 2.63 -14.86
C ARG A 371 28.39 3.73 -14.77
N LEU A 372 27.43 3.79 -15.69
CA LEU A 372 26.36 4.79 -15.65
C LEU A 372 25.50 4.64 -14.41
N ARG A 373 25.14 3.42 -14.07
CA ARG A 373 24.37 3.07 -12.87
C ARG A 373 25.05 3.56 -11.60
N ASP A 374 26.33 3.30 -11.45
CA ASP A 374 27.12 3.67 -10.28
C ASP A 374 27.30 5.20 -10.20
N LEU A 375 27.52 5.88 -11.33
CA LEU A 375 27.57 7.34 -11.38
C LEU A 375 26.25 8.00 -10.94
N ILE A 376 25.09 7.42 -11.33
CA ILE A 376 23.77 7.90 -10.90
C ILE A 376 23.60 7.65 -9.39
N ARG A 377 23.95 6.48 -8.87
CA ARG A 377 23.93 6.18 -7.43
C ARG A 377 24.74 7.20 -6.64
N ASP A 378 25.97 7.46 -7.05
CA ASP A 378 26.89 8.36 -6.33
C ASP A 378 26.36 9.80 -6.35
N ALA A 379 25.84 10.27 -7.49
CA ALA A 379 25.21 11.58 -7.60
C ALA A 379 23.94 11.72 -6.73
N LEU A 380 23.15 10.65 -6.59
CA LEU A 380 22.00 10.64 -5.69
C LEU A 380 22.42 10.71 -4.22
N LEU A 381 23.44 9.94 -3.83
CA LEU A 381 23.93 9.92 -2.44
C LEU A 381 24.63 11.23 -2.01
N GLU A 382 25.10 12.06 -2.96
CA GLU A 382 25.65 13.39 -2.72
C GLU A 382 24.57 14.45 -2.42
N LEU A 383 23.27 14.14 -2.61
CA LEU A 383 22.19 15.09 -2.41
C LEU A 383 21.96 15.42 -0.92
N THR A 384 21.89 16.71 -0.63
CA THR A 384 21.60 17.22 0.72
C THR A 384 20.48 18.26 0.73
N ASP A 385 19.84 18.44 1.86
CA ASP A 385 19.00 19.59 2.09
C ASP A 385 19.86 20.88 2.19
N PRO A 386 19.59 21.93 1.40
CA PRO A 386 20.44 23.11 1.35
C PRO A 386 20.51 23.88 2.69
N VAL A 387 19.49 23.75 3.54
CA VAL A 387 19.40 24.45 4.84
C VAL A 387 20.11 23.69 5.94
N THR A 388 19.72 22.44 6.15
CA THR A 388 20.21 21.63 7.27
C THR A 388 21.50 20.86 6.96
N ARG A 389 21.87 20.77 5.68
CA ARG A 389 22.99 19.98 5.16
C ARG A 389 22.86 18.48 5.40
N ARG A 390 21.70 18.01 5.86
CA ARG A 390 21.43 16.59 6.04
C ARG A 390 21.30 15.89 4.69
N PRO A 391 21.75 14.63 4.56
CA PRO A 391 21.46 13.80 3.39
C PRO A 391 19.95 13.63 3.22
N VAL A 392 19.46 13.74 1.97
CA VAL A 392 18.05 13.57 1.63
C VAL A 392 17.74 12.20 1.01
N VAL A 393 18.76 11.42 0.72
CA VAL A 393 18.65 10.05 0.22
C VAL A 393 18.99 9.07 1.35
N ARG A 394 18.02 8.24 1.69
CA ARG A 394 18.17 7.20 2.70
C ARG A 394 18.85 5.95 2.15
N LYS A 395 18.47 5.56 0.92
CA LYS A 395 18.98 4.35 0.29
C LYS A 395 18.86 4.44 -1.23
N VAL A 396 19.84 3.91 -1.94
CA VAL A 396 19.77 3.61 -3.36
C VAL A 396 19.85 2.09 -3.53
N SER A 397 18.94 1.50 -4.30
CA SER A 397 18.89 0.06 -4.54
C SER A 397 18.94 -0.26 -6.02
N PHE A 398 19.66 -1.31 -6.38
CA PHE A 398 19.70 -1.90 -7.71
C PHE A 398 18.73 -3.08 -7.74
N LEU A 399 17.57 -2.92 -8.36
CA LEU A 399 16.48 -3.88 -8.19
C LEU A 399 16.76 -5.23 -8.83
N GLN A 400 17.51 -5.26 -9.92
CA GLN A 400 17.88 -6.51 -10.61
C GLN A 400 18.93 -7.33 -9.83
N GLU A 401 19.68 -6.71 -8.93
CA GLU A 401 20.58 -7.40 -7.98
C GLU A 401 19.82 -7.88 -6.73
N ARG A 402 18.82 -7.10 -6.32
CA ARG A 402 18.03 -7.36 -5.11
C ARG A 402 16.96 -8.42 -5.31
N PHE A 403 16.33 -8.47 -6.49
CA PHE A 403 15.20 -9.32 -6.78
C PHE A 403 15.45 -10.17 -8.01
N GLN A 404 15.21 -11.48 -7.89
CA GLN A 404 15.38 -12.47 -8.95
C GLN A 404 14.02 -13.05 -9.35
N GLY A 405 13.79 -13.18 -10.66
CA GLY A 405 12.55 -13.75 -11.19
C GLY A 405 12.33 -13.44 -12.66
N PRO A 406 11.31 -14.04 -13.28
CA PRO A 406 11.04 -13.92 -14.72
C PRO A 406 10.70 -12.49 -15.16
N PHE A 407 10.28 -11.62 -14.24
CA PHE A 407 9.91 -10.23 -14.52
C PHE A 407 10.97 -9.21 -14.05
N ALA A 408 12.17 -9.66 -13.64
CA ALA A 408 13.23 -8.77 -13.18
C ALA A 408 13.58 -7.68 -14.21
N ALA A 409 13.53 -8.00 -15.51
CA ALA A 409 13.78 -7.04 -16.58
C ALA A 409 12.71 -5.92 -16.70
N GLN A 410 11.55 -6.08 -16.10
CA GLN A 410 10.48 -5.07 -16.07
C GLN A 410 10.69 -4.04 -14.94
N LEU A 411 11.39 -4.45 -13.87
CA LEU A 411 11.66 -3.57 -12.74
C LEU A 411 12.56 -2.40 -13.17
N PRO A 412 12.45 -1.24 -12.51
CA PRO A 412 13.44 -0.17 -12.63
C PRO A 412 14.85 -0.66 -12.35
N ASP A 413 15.87 -0.03 -12.94
CA ASP A 413 17.27 -0.39 -12.65
C ASP A 413 17.70 0.11 -11.28
N ILE A 414 17.30 1.34 -10.95
CA ILE A 414 17.66 2.02 -9.71
C ILE A 414 16.39 2.51 -9.04
N THR A 415 16.29 2.29 -7.73
CA THR A 415 15.33 3.02 -6.91
C THR A 415 16.06 3.87 -5.88
N VAL A 416 15.50 5.04 -5.60
CA VAL A 416 15.98 5.97 -4.59
C VAL A 416 14.91 6.17 -3.54
N PHE A 417 15.19 5.72 -2.33
CA PHE A 417 14.34 5.90 -1.16
C PHE A 417 14.74 7.19 -0.45
N TRP A 418 13.83 8.15 -0.46
CA TRP A 418 14.06 9.46 0.13
C TRP A 418 13.96 9.43 1.64
N ASP A 419 14.73 10.30 2.31
CA ASP A 419 14.63 10.43 3.76
C ASP A 419 13.35 11.17 4.15
N SER A 420 12.45 10.45 4.83
CA SER A 420 11.19 10.95 5.36
C SER A 420 11.24 11.23 6.88
N SER A 421 12.42 11.16 7.50
CA SER A 421 12.61 11.45 8.92
C SER A 421 12.59 12.94 9.26
N PHE A 422 12.60 13.79 8.23
CA PHE A 422 12.42 15.24 8.32
C PHE A 422 11.83 15.77 7.01
N CYS A 423 11.25 16.97 7.06
CA CYS A 423 10.65 17.59 5.90
C CYS A 423 11.65 18.50 5.19
N TRP A 424 11.70 18.41 3.87
CA TRP A 424 12.54 19.23 3.01
C TRP A 424 11.86 19.46 1.65
N ARG A 425 12.13 20.61 1.01
CA ARG A 425 11.50 21.05 -0.24
C ARG A 425 12.49 21.47 -1.31
N SER A 426 13.75 21.30 -1.04
CA SER A 426 14.82 21.64 -1.97
C SER A 426 15.94 20.63 -1.81
N VAL A 427 16.69 20.40 -2.87
CA VAL A 427 17.90 19.58 -2.83
C VAL A 427 19.09 20.40 -3.32
N HIS A 428 20.23 20.20 -2.70
CA HIS A 428 21.51 20.72 -3.14
C HIS A 428 22.35 19.56 -3.67
N SER A 429 22.91 19.76 -4.86
CA SER A 429 23.92 18.88 -5.46
C SER A 429 25.22 19.66 -5.67
N PRO A 430 26.40 19.11 -5.36
CA PRO A 430 27.68 19.73 -5.71
C PRO A 430 27.84 20.00 -7.21
N ARG A 431 27.07 19.31 -8.05
CA ARG A 431 27.21 19.35 -9.50
C ARG A 431 26.33 20.39 -10.18
N PHE A 432 25.17 20.76 -9.61
CA PHE A 432 24.23 21.70 -10.20
C PHE A 432 23.72 22.81 -9.24
N GLY A 433 24.11 22.79 -7.97
CA GLY A 433 23.60 23.73 -6.97
C GLY A 433 22.24 23.34 -6.39
N VAL A 434 21.34 24.31 -6.19
CA VAL A 434 20.05 24.09 -5.52
C VAL A 434 18.94 23.91 -6.54
N LEU A 435 18.12 22.88 -6.34
CA LEU A 435 16.88 22.64 -7.07
C LEU A 435 15.69 22.68 -6.08
N HIS A 436 14.70 23.54 -6.36
CA HIS A 436 13.45 23.61 -5.60
C HIS A 436 12.45 22.58 -6.13
N LEU A 437 11.89 21.77 -5.23
CA LEU A 437 10.92 20.74 -5.59
C LEU A 437 9.51 21.34 -5.69
N THR A 438 8.78 20.90 -6.70
CA THR A 438 7.40 21.35 -6.90
C THR A 438 6.42 20.27 -6.45
N PRO A 439 5.60 20.50 -5.41
CA PRO A 439 4.53 19.61 -5.01
C PRO A 439 3.57 19.35 -6.17
N GLN A 440 3.19 18.10 -6.38
CA GLN A 440 2.31 17.70 -7.49
C GLN A 440 0.87 17.44 -7.05
N ASP A 441 0.70 17.11 -5.79
CA ASP A 441 -0.57 16.96 -5.11
C ASP A 441 -0.49 17.59 -3.71
N ALA A 442 -1.50 17.42 -2.91
CA ALA A 442 -1.53 18.07 -1.63
C ALA A 442 -1.50 17.05 -0.47
N ARG A 443 -1.06 15.83 -0.74
CA ARG A 443 -0.70 14.91 0.32
C ARG A 443 0.53 15.45 1.05
N SER A 444 0.51 15.31 2.36
CA SER A 444 1.60 15.76 3.23
C SER A 444 2.42 14.60 3.78
N GLY A 445 1.85 13.39 3.76
CA GLY A 445 2.54 12.17 4.16
C GLY A 445 2.56 11.12 3.05
N SER A 446 3.54 10.22 3.12
CA SER A 446 3.67 9.07 2.23
C SER A 446 4.33 7.89 2.96
N HIS A 447 4.48 6.78 2.25
CA HIS A 447 4.96 5.53 2.81
C HIS A 447 6.39 5.62 3.36
N THR A 448 6.68 4.82 4.38
CA THR A 448 8.04 4.53 4.85
C THR A 448 8.30 3.03 4.78
N ALA A 449 9.57 2.64 4.90
CA ALA A 449 9.92 1.23 5.01
C ALA A 449 9.72 0.67 6.43
N SER A 450 9.22 1.48 7.36
CA SER A 450 8.90 1.07 8.72
C SER A 450 7.78 0.02 8.69
N SER A 451 8.08 -1.18 9.12
CA SER A 451 7.18 -2.33 9.09
C SER A 451 7.32 -3.10 10.39
N PHE A 452 6.23 -3.65 10.90
CA PHE A 452 6.24 -4.36 12.17
C PHE A 452 5.26 -5.53 12.21
N LEU A 453 5.51 -6.44 13.13
CA LEU A 453 4.64 -7.52 13.54
C LEU A 453 4.52 -7.51 15.06
N LEU A 454 3.30 -7.64 15.54
CA LEU A 454 2.96 -8.05 16.90
C LEU A 454 2.20 -9.37 16.81
N ALA A 455 2.62 -10.37 17.55
CA ALA A 455 2.00 -11.69 17.48
C ALA A 455 1.79 -12.25 18.88
N ARG A 456 0.59 -12.78 19.19
CA ARG A 456 0.28 -13.46 20.43
C ARG A 456 -0.66 -14.64 20.21
N GLY A 457 -0.73 -15.57 21.16
CA GLY A 457 -1.68 -16.69 21.17
C GLY A 457 -1.01 -18.03 21.44
N ALA A 458 -1.73 -19.11 21.22
CA ALA A 458 -1.25 -20.45 21.54
C ALA A 458 0.07 -20.80 20.85
N GLY A 459 1.10 -21.12 21.64
CA GLY A 459 2.43 -21.49 21.15
C GLY A 459 3.34 -20.31 20.75
N ILE A 460 2.89 -19.05 20.88
CA ILE A 460 3.71 -17.87 20.64
C ILE A 460 4.40 -17.45 21.94
N ALA A 461 5.72 -17.27 21.89
CA ALA A 461 6.50 -16.90 23.06
C ALA A 461 6.24 -15.45 23.50
N SER A 462 6.02 -15.24 24.79
CA SER A 462 5.88 -13.89 25.35
C SER A 462 7.23 -13.22 25.54
N GLY A 463 7.32 -11.92 25.23
CA GLY A 463 8.52 -11.12 25.38
C GLY A 463 9.64 -11.42 24.37
N ALA A 464 9.39 -12.29 23.38
CA ALA A 464 10.36 -12.61 22.35
C ALA A 464 10.44 -11.52 21.29
N ARG A 465 11.62 -11.42 20.64
CA ARG A 465 11.84 -10.58 19.46
C ARG A 465 12.35 -11.43 18.32
N LEU A 466 11.87 -11.17 17.12
CA LEU A 466 12.39 -11.76 15.89
C LEU A 466 13.21 -10.73 15.13
N GLU A 467 14.34 -11.16 14.64
CA GLU A 467 15.22 -10.38 13.78
C GLU A 467 15.13 -10.92 12.34
N ASP A 468 15.46 -10.07 11.38
CA ASP A 468 15.52 -10.42 9.95
C ASP A 468 14.26 -11.06 9.36
N ALA A 469 13.10 -10.75 9.91
CA ALA A 469 11.83 -11.19 9.37
C ALA A 469 11.30 -10.24 8.28
N THR A 470 10.59 -10.81 7.32
CA THR A 470 9.93 -10.07 6.22
C THR A 470 8.42 -10.34 6.22
N PRO A 471 7.60 -9.51 5.54
CA PRO A 471 6.18 -9.84 5.34
C PRO A 471 5.94 -11.16 4.60
N LEU A 472 6.89 -11.64 3.78
CA LEU A 472 6.79 -12.93 3.09
C LEU A 472 6.94 -14.12 4.05
N ASP A 473 7.75 -13.96 5.09
CA ASP A 473 7.94 -14.99 6.11
C ASP A 473 6.67 -15.22 6.92
N LEU A 474 5.81 -14.19 7.08
CA LEU A 474 4.49 -14.34 7.71
C LEU A 474 3.61 -15.29 6.89
N VAL A 475 3.66 -15.15 5.57
CA VAL A 475 2.88 -16.01 4.64
C VAL A 475 3.33 -17.46 4.77
N ALA A 476 4.63 -17.72 4.68
CA ALA A 476 5.20 -19.05 4.87
C ALA A 476 4.86 -19.64 6.25
N SER A 477 4.92 -18.80 7.30
CA SER A 477 4.59 -19.21 8.67
C SER A 477 3.12 -19.58 8.84
N VAL A 478 2.20 -18.86 8.19
CA VAL A 478 0.76 -19.16 8.24
C VAL A 478 0.46 -20.49 7.55
N LEU A 479 1.08 -20.74 6.39
CA LEU A 479 0.93 -22.03 5.69
C LEU A 479 1.48 -23.19 6.52
N ASP A 480 2.69 -23.06 7.06
CA ASP A 480 3.33 -24.08 7.89
C ASP A 480 2.52 -24.37 9.16
N ALA A 481 2.03 -23.34 9.84
CA ALA A 481 1.18 -23.47 11.02
C ALA A 481 -0.15 -24.17 10.75
N ALA A 482 -0.66 -24.09 9.52
CA ALA A 482 -1.84 -24.80 9.06
C ALA A 482 -1.53 -26.22 8.54
N GLY A 483 -0.26 -26.66 8.56
CA GLY A 483 0.16 -27.95 8.02
C GLY A 483 0.13 -28.01 6.50
N VAL A 484 0.11 -26.86 5.82
CA VAL A 484 0.15 -26.75 4.36
C VAL A 484 1.59 -26.52 3.92
N ALA A 485 2.08 -27.35 3.00
CA ALA A 485 3.43 -27.23 2.48
C ALA A 485 3.61 -25.85 1.82
N VAL A 486 4.67 -25.14 2.21
CA VAL A 486 5.05 -23.87 1.60
C VAL A 486 5.51 -24.14 0.15
N PRO A 487 4.90 -23.53 -0.87
CA PRO A 487 5.30 -23.77 -2.27
C PRO A 487 6.76 -23.37 -2.51
N GLU A 488 7.50 -24.15 -3.29
CA GLU A 488 8.93 -23.92 -3.58
C GLU A 488 9.22 -22.55 -4.22
N HIS A 489 8.25 -21.97 -4.94
CA HIS A 489 8.41 -20.68 -5.58
C HIS A 489 8.20 -19.49 -4.63
N PHE A 490 7.77 -19.72 -3.38
CA PHE A 490 7.66 -18.66 -2.37
C PHE A 490 9.06 -18.25 -1.91
N ASP A 491 9.20 -16.97 -1.59
CA ASP A 491 10.49 -16.41 -1.14
C ASP A 491 10.57 -16.26 0.39
N GLY A 492 9.46 -16.41 1.09
CA GLY A 492 9.39 -16.40 2.55
C GLY A 492 9.78 -17.74 3.15
N ARG A 493 10.33 -17.71 4.36
CA ARG A 493 10.61 -18.89 5.20
C ARG A 493 9.66 -18.92 6.40
N ALA A 494 9.24 -20.11 6.82
CA ALA A 494 8.47 -20.23 8.05
C ALA A 494 9.31 -19.79 9.26
N LEU A 495 8.76 -18.86 10.04
CA LEU A 495 9.36 -18.39 11.27
C LEU A 495 9.04 -19.34 12.42
N PRO A 496 9.92 -19.54 13.41
CA PRO A 496 9.64 -20.38 14.58
C PRO A 496 8.53 -19.81 15.49
N LEU A 497 7.90 -18.74 15.05
CA LEU A 497 6.88 -17.96 15.72
C LEU A 497 5.58 -18.75 15.97
N LEU A 498 5.12 -19.54 14.99
CA LEU A 498 3.81 -20.18 15.05
C LEU A 498 3.89 -21.67 15.45
N GLY A 499 5.08 -22.23 15.64
CA GLY A 499 5.31 -23.63 15.99
C GLY A 499 4.82 -24.59 14.89
N SER A 500 5.68 -25.43 14.35
CA SER A 500 5.26 -26.51 13.47
C SER A 500 4.44 -27.53 14.29
N GLN A 501 3.25 -27.89 13.81
CA GLN A 501 2.38 -28.94 14.32
C GLN A 501 1.75 -28.74 15.73
N ALA A 502 1.00 -27.68 15.93
CA ALA A 502 -0.13 -27.76 16.84
C ALA A 502 -1.36 -28.20 16.01
N LYS A 503 -1.99 -29.33 16.38
CA LYS A 503 -3.28 -29.74 15.79
C LYS A 503 -4.21 -28.51 15.77
N SER A 504 -4.85 -28.26 14.64
CA SER A 504 -5.86 -27.20 14.50
C SER A 504 -6.85 -27.29 15.67
N PRO A 505 -7.18 -26.17 16.34
CA PRO A 505 -8.26 -26.17 17.32
C PRO A 505 -9.55 -26.60 16.65
N GLU A 506 -10.42 -27.28 17.41
CA GLU A 506 -11.76 -27.62 16.92
C GLU A 506 -12.45 -26.37 16.36
N PRO A 507 -13.23 -26.51 15.27
CA PRO A 507 -13.87 -25.39 14.62
C PRO A 507 -14.70 -24.58 15.63
N ASN A 508 -14.53 -23.27 15.60
CA ASN A 508 -15.30 -22.36 16.44
C ASN A 508 -16.80 -22.58 16.14
N PRO A 509 -17.62 -23.12 17.07
CA PRO A 509 -19.02 -23.42 16.79
C PRO A 509 -19.78 -22.10 16.58
N ILE A 510 -20.53 -22.04 15.49
CA ILE A 510 -21.47 -20.93 15.27
C ILE A 510 -22.47 -20.97 16.43
N PRO A 511 -22.69 -19.87 17.16
CA PRO A 511 -23.73 -19.83 18.18
C PRO A 511 -25.08 -20.08 17.49
N HIS A 512 -25.71 -21.21 17.78
CA HIS A 512 -27.05 -21.46 17.31
C HIS A 512 -27.97 -20.37 17.86
N GLN A 513 -28.51 -19.53 16.98
CA GLN A 513 -29.67 -18.73 17.31
C GLN A 513 -30.79 -19.70 17.60
N GLN A 514 -31.25 -19.74 18.86
CA GLN A 514 -32.47 -20.43 19.22
C GLN A 514 -33.62 -19.77 18.45
N GLU A 515 -34.06 -20.42 17.39
CA GLU A 515 -35.36 -20.11 16.77
C GLU A 515 -36.42 -20.38 17.82
N GLY A 516 -36.96 -19.30 18.37
CA GLY A 516 -38.16 -19.38 19.22
C GLY A 516 -39.34 -19.84 18.39
N LEU A 517 -39.61 -21.11 18.38
CA LEU A 517 -40.84 -21.72 17.89
C LEU A 517 -42.00 -21.26 18.78
N HIS A 518 -42.75 -20.27 18.33
CA HIS A 518 -44.11 -20.04 18.76
C HIS A 518 -45.03 -20.96 17.96
N PRO A 519 -45.85 -21.86 18.58
CA PRO A 519 -46.84 -22.61 17.87
C PRO A 519 -48.05 -21.70 17.61
N ARG A 520 -48.31 -21.34 16.36
CA ARG A 520 -49.62 -20.81 15.95
C ARG A 520 -50.49 -21.96 15.45
N GLY A 521 -51.62 -22.08 16.17
CA GLY A 521 -52.64 -23.11 16.01
C GLY A 521 -53.20 -23.18 14.58
N GLN A 522 -53.56 -24.39 14.25
CA GLN A 522 -54.44 -24.76 13.16
C GLN A 522 -55.78 -24.06 13.30
N GLN A 523 -56.23 -23.38 12.22
CA GLN A 523 -57.64 -23.27 11.87
C GLN A 523 -57.80 -23.53 10.38
N SER A 524 -58.35 -24.67 10.10
CA SER A 524 -58.96 -25.04 8.82
C SER A 524 -60.07 -24.05 8.41
N ARG A 525 -60.08 -23.61 7.14
CA ARG A 525 -61.32 -23.32 6.39
C ARG A 525 -61.11 -23.62 4.93
N THR A 526 -61.75 -24.65 4.48
CA THR A 526 -62.18 -24.95 3.11
C THR A 526 -63.16 -23.88 2.65
N VAL A 527 -63.14 -23.47 1.37
CA VAL A 527 -64.25 -23.39 0.43
C VAL A 527 -63.94 -22.37 -0.69
N ALA A 528 -64.12 -22.84 -1.89
CA ALA A 528 -64.37 -22.39 -3.24
C ALA A 528 -63.18 -21.82 -4.03
#